data_d2f311e1db6e1c8facc9a5bef6cd18b1
#
_entry.id   d2f311e1db6e1c8facc9a5bef6cd18b1
#
_cell.length_a   1.000
_cell.length_b   1.000
_cell.length_c   1.000
_cell.angle_alpha   90.00
_cell.angle_beta   90.00
_cell.angle_gamma   90.00
#
_symmetry.space_group_name_H-M   'P 1'
#
loop_
_entity.id
_entity.type
_entity.pdbx_description
1 polymer ?
#
loop_
_entity_poly.entity_id
_entity_poly.type
_entity_poly.pdbx_seq_one_letter_code
_entity_poly.pdbx_strand_id
1 'polypeptide(L)'
;MMVDSEKAHLSFRCLHQLPSIEWQSNANTKAIPMIDLYYAPTPNGHKITIALEELGLPYTLHRIDLGKGDQFAPDFLAISPNNKIPAIVDHDGFDGKPVSIFETGAILIYLAEKTGKLMPTEVGPERKTVLEWLMWQMGGFGPMLGQVHHFNYYAIDRIDYAVERYSNEANRLYGVLDRQLAGKSFVAGAYSIADIAIFPWTRSLDRQNVEIDDYPHVKSWRSRMFDRPAVLAGMRVGAEFREELKDLNEEQWKKLFGMN
;
A
#
# COMPACT_ATOMS: atom_id res chain seq x y z
N MET A 1 17.73 -12.84 -43.95
CA MET A 1 16.92 -13.74 -43.14
C MET A 1 16.36 -12.90 -42.00
N MET A 2 15.14 -12.42 -42.18
CA MET A 2 14.40 -11.67 -41.13
C MET A 2 13.85 -12.70 -40.15
N VAL A 3 13.99 -12.45 -38.86
CA VAL A 3 13.33 -13.22 -37.83
C VAL A 3 12.55 -12.22 -36.95
N ASP A 4 11.27 -12.49 -36.89
CA ASP A 4 10.17 -11.74 -36.30
C ASP A 4 10.41 -11.18 -34.90
N SER A 5 10.08 -9.91 -34.78
CA SER A 5 9.92 -9.17 -33.52
C SER A 5 8.42 -9.11 -33.12
N GLU A 6 7.84 -10.24 -32.78
CA GLU A 6 6.47 -10.29 -32.24
C GLU A 6 6.41 -11.18 -31.00
N LYS A 7 6.80 -10.65 -29.85
CA LYS A 7 6.40 -11.21 -28.54
C LYS A 7 6.77 -10.26 -27.40
N ALA A 8 6.05 -9.17 -27.23
CA ALA A 8 6.06 -8.41 -25.97
C ALA A 8 4.89 -7.41 -25.84
N HIS A 9 3.70 -7.75 -26.30
CA HIS A 9 2.50 -6.94 -26.04
C HIS A 9 1.32 -7.79 -25.58
N LEU A 10 1.51 -8.50 -24.50
CA LEU A 10 0.43 -9.16 -23.78
C LEU A 10 0.38 -8.58 -22.37
N SER A 11 -0.51 -7.61 -22.15
CA SER A 11 -1.16 -7.56 -20.83
C SER A 11 -2.07 -6.39 -20.50
N PHE A 12 -2.33 -5.42 -21.35
CA PHE A 12 -3.19 -4.28 -20.93
C PHE A 12 -4.62 -4.29 -21.45
N ARG A 13 -5.07 -5.31 -22.20
CA ARG A 13 -6.42 -5.35 -22.78
C ARG A 13 -7.46 -6.23 -22.06
N CYS A 14 -7.14 -6.90 -20.97
CA CYS A 14 -8.07 -7.83 -20.32
C CYS A 14 -8.85 -7.26 -19.14
N LEU A 15 -8.73 -5.97 -18.81
CA LEU A 15 -9.40 -5.37 -17.64
C LEU A 15 -10.73 -4.66 -17.94
N HIS A 16 -11.19 -4.66 -19.19
CA HIS A 16 -12.42 -3.93 -19.57
C HIS A 16 -13.65 -4.81 -19.80
N GLN A 17 -13.58 -6.12 -19.60
CA GLN A 17 -14.73 -7.02 -19.82
C GLN A 17 -14.95 -8.01 -18.68
N LEU A 18 -15.07 -7.50 -17.44
CA LEU A 18 -15.69 -8.27 -16.38
C LEU A 18 -17.04 -7.64 -16.05
N PRO A 19 -18.12 -8.44 -15.92
CA PRO A 19 -19.44 -7.91 -15.58
C PRO A 19 -19.38 -7.17 -14.26
N SER A 20 -20.08 -6.05 -14.16
CA SER A 20 -20.36 -5.34 -12.93
C SER A 20 -21.04 -6.32 -11.97
N ILE A 21 -20.34 -6.70 -10.90
CA ILE A 21 -20.97 -7.42 -9.80
C ILE A 21 -21.81 -6.37 -9.06
N GLU A 22 -23.11 -6.35 -9.36
CA GLU A 22 -24.08 -5.66 -8.54
C GLU A 22 -24.12 -6.39 -7.18
N TRP A 23 -23.56 -5.75 -6.17
CA TRP A 23 -23.77 -6.14 -4.79
C TRP A 23 -25.24 -5.87 -4.45
N GLN A 24 -26.08 -6.92 -4.53
CA GLN A 24 -27.40 -6.86 -3.90
C GLN A 24 -27.19 -6.79 -2.39
N SER A 25 -27.23 -5.58 -1.85
CA SER A 25 -27.33 -5.35 -0.43
C SER A 25 -28.65 -5.95 0.04
N ASN A 26 -28.58 -7.04 0.82
CA ASN A 26 -29.72 -7.46 1.61
C ASN A 26 -30.09 -6.28 2.54
N ALA A 27 -31.21 -5.65 2.19
CA ALA A 27 -31.80 -4.55 2.95
C ALA A 27 -32.18 -5.05 4.34
N ASN A 28 -31.55 -4.53 5.38
CA ASN A 28 -32.13 -3.90 6.57
C ASN A 28 -31.12 -3.92 7.72
N THR A 29 -30.30 -2.97 7.72
CA THR A 29 -29.69 -2.13 8.75
C THR A 29 -28.51 -1.47 8.06
N LYS A 30 -28.60 -0.16 7.80
CA LYS A 30 -27.44 0.64 7.46
C LYS A 30 -26.51 0.53 8.67
N ALA A 31 -25.55 -0.40 8.60
CA ALA A 31 -24.42 -0.37 9.50
C ALA A 31 -23.76 1.00 9.30
N ILE A 32 -23.80 1.84 10.30
CA ILE A 32 -23.06 3.11 10.29
C ILE A 32 -21.60 2.69 10.10
N PRO A 33 -20.88 3.20 9.08
CA PRO A 33 -19.47 2.90 8.93
C PRO A 33 -18.76 3.25 10.23
N MET A 34 -18.11 2.27 10.85
CA MET A 34 -17.44 2.48 12.13
C MET A 34 -16.08 3.16 11.95
N ILE A 35 -15.53 3.14 10.74
CA ILE A 35 -14.18 3.62 10.45
C ILE A 35 -14.24 4.69 9.37
N ASP A 36 -13.70 5.86 9.65
CA ASP A 36 -13.36 6.89 8.68
C ASP A 36 -11.92 6.69 8.23
N LEU A 37 -11.71 6.52 6.92
CA LEU A 37 -10.39 6.38 6.33
C LEU A 37 -10.00 7.65 5.55
N TYR A 38 -9.02 8.37 6.03
CA TYR A 38 -8.40 9.53 5.38
C TYR A 38 -7.29 9.06 4.45
N TYR A 39 -7.46 9.28 3.14
CA TYR A 39 -6.79 8.47 2.13
C TYR A 39 -6.37 9.25 0.88
N ALA A 40 -5.28 8.81 0.27
CA ALA A 40 -4.93 9.06 -1.13
C ALA A 40 -4.42 7.74 -1.76
N PRO A 41 -4.56 7.55 -3.12
CA PRO A 41 -4.24 6.28 -3.80
C PRO A 41 -2.73 6.07 -3.96
N THR A 42 -2.04 5.95 -2.86
CA THR A 42 -0.62 5.70 -2.74
C THR A 42 -0.36 4.26 -2.26
N PRO A 43 0.86 3.73 -2.38
CA PRO A 43 1.19 2.43 -1.80
C PRO A 43 0.86 2.33 -0.31
N ASN A 44 1.04 3.42 0.46
CA ASN A 44 0.68 3.43 1.88
C ASN A 44 -0.83 3.44 2.11
N GLY A 45 -1.59 4.22 1.33
CA GLY A 45 -3.05 4.21 1.38
C GLY A 45 -3.61 2.82 1.13
N HIS A 46 -3.10 2.14 0.11
CA HIS A 46 -3.55 0.80 -0.25
C HIS A 46 -3.29 -0.28 0.80
N LYS A 47 -2.33 -0.10 1.72
CA LYS A 47 -2.18 -1.02 2.86
C LYS A 47 -3.47 -1.09 3.69
N ILE A 48 -4.07 0.07 3.94
CA ILE A 48 -5.23 0.14 4.82
C ILE A 48 -6.51 -0.26 4.10
N THR A 49 -6.69 0.13 2.84
CA THR A 49 -7.83 -0.36 2.05
C THR A 49 -7.82 -1.88 1.91
N ILE A 50 -6.67 -2.50 1.64
CA ILE A 50 -6.54 -3.96 1.61
C ILE A 50 -6.90 -4.58 2.96
N ALA A 51 -6.39 -4.03 4.06
CA ALA A 51 -6.68 -4.56 5.40
C ALA A 51 -8.17 -4.50 5.74
N LEU A 52 -8.83 -3.37 5.44
CA LEU A 52 -10.27 -3.20 5.68
C LEU A 52 -11.11 -4.18 4.85
N GLU A 53 -10.76 -4.38 3.56
CA GLU A 53 -11.42 -5.35 2.70
C GLU A 53 -11.19 -6.80 3.17
N GLU A 54 -9.98 -7.17 3.59
CA GLU A 54 -9.65 -8.51 4.11
C GLU A 54 -10.38 -8.81 5.42
N LEU A 55 -10.58 -7.80 6.24
CA LEU A 55 -11.28 -7.92 7.53
C LEU A 55 -12.80 -7.82 7.38
N GLY A 56 -13.30 -7.36 6.24
CA GLY A 56 -14.73 -7.09 6.00
C GLY A 56 -15.26 -5.96 6.87
N LEU A 57 -14.42 -4.98 7.20
CA LEU A 57 -14.80 -3.83 8.03
C LEU A 57 -15.36 -2.71 7.15
N PRO A 58 -16.60 -2.24 7.40
CA PRO A 58 -17.17 -1.12 6.67
C PRO A 58 -16.45 0.19 7.03
N TYR A 59 -16.21 1.03 6.02
CA TYR A 59 -15.51 2.31 6.19
C TYR A 59 -16.09 3.40 5.29
N THR A 60 -15.94 4.64 5.72
CA THR A 60 -16.18 5.84 4.90
C THR A 60 -14.83 6.36 4.40
N LEU A 61 -14.74 6.59 3.09
CA LEU A 61 -13.52 7.12 2.48
C LEU A 61 -13.55 8.65 2.47
N HIS A 62 -12.56 9.27 3.10
CA HIS A 62 -12.29 10.71 3.05
C HIS A 62 -11.05 10.96 2.21
N ARG A 63 -11.24 11.47 0.99
CA ARG A 63 -10.13 11.81 0.10
C ARG A 63 -9.33 12.98 0.67
N ILE A 64 -8.00 12.81 0.74
CA ILE A 64 -7.03 13.88 1.00
C ILE A 64 -6.30 14.19 -0.30
N ASP A 65 -6.53 15.37 -0.86
CA ASP A 65 -5.89 15.85 -2.07
C ASP A 65 -4.51 16.43 -1.73
N LEU A 66 -3.48 15.61 -1.92
CA LEU A 66 -2.10 15.98 -1.59
C LEU A 66 -1.59 17.15 -2.45
N GLY A 67 -2.08 17.28 -3.68
CA GLY A 67 -1.72 18.37 -4.57
C GLY A 67 -2.31 19.72 -4.16
N LYS A 68 -3.48 19.69 -3.49
CA LYS A 68 -4.10 20.91 -2.91
C LYS A 68 -3.53 21.27 -1.54
N GLY A 69 -2.89 20.31 -0.87
CA GLY A 69 -2.33 20.52 0.46
C GLY A 69 -3.29 20.21 1.60
N ASP A 70 -4.33 19.39 1.35
CA ASP A 70 -5.32 19.00 2.36
C ASP A 70 -4.68 18.36 3.60
N GLN A 71 -3.50 17.72 3.43
CA GLN A 71 -2.73 17.13 4.53
C GLN A 71 -2.25 18.17 5.57
N PHE A 72 -2.30 19.46 5.26
CA PHE A 72 -1.94 20.55 6.17
C PHE A 72 -3.15 21.20 6.84
N ALA A 73 -4.38 20.77 6.50
CA ALA A 73 -5.59 21.29 7.13
C ALA A 73 -5.59 21.01 8.64
N PRO A 74 -6.00 21.96 9.50
CA PRO A 74 -6.00 21.78 10.96
C PRO A 74 -6.77 20.54 11.42
N ASP A 75 -7.90 20.24 10.80
CA ASP A 75 -8.73 19.08 11.15
C ASP A 75 -8.00 17.76 10.83
N PHE A 76 -7.27 17.71 9.73
CA PHE A 76 -6.47 16.53 9.41
C PHE A 76 -5.24 16.42 10.31
N LEU A 77 -4.58 17.53 10.64
CA LEU A 77 -3.44 17.53 11.57
C LEU A 77 -3.83 17.07 12.99
N ALA A 78 -5.07 17.29 13.41
CA ALA A 78 -5.58 16.76 14.68
C ALA A 78 -5.67 15.22 14.67
N ILE A 79 -5.84 14.60 13.50
CA ILE A 79 -5.91 13.14 13.32
C ILE A 79 -4.52 12.56 13.02
N SER A 80 -3.74 13.23 12.17
CA SER A 80 -2.41 12.82 11.74
C SER A 80 -1.40 13.96 11.91
N PRO A 81 -0.78 14.11 13.09
CA PRO A 81 0.12 15.21 13.39
C PRO A 81 1.38 15.24 12.52
N ASN A 82 1.72 14.11 11.87
CA ASN A 82 2.81 14.01 10.89
C ASN A 82 2.41 14.47 9.49
N ASN A 83 1.18 15.00 9.28
CA ASN A 83 0.64 15.42 7.97
C ASN A 83 0.78 14.38 6.85
N LYS A 84 0.71 13.10 7.18
CA LYS A 84 0.81 12.00 6.21
C LYS A 84 -0.48 11.17 6.19
N ILE A 85 -0.83 10.73 4.99
CA ILE A 85 -1.87 9.72 4.76
C ILE A 85 -1.24 8.31 4.74
N PRO A 86 -2.05 7.28 5.01
CA PRO A 86 -3.41 7.30 5.54
C PRO A 86 -3.46 7.52 7.05
N ALA A 87 -4.62 7.92 7.53
CA ALA A 87 -5.01 7.89 8.93
C ALA A 87 -6.44 7.36 9.05
N ILE A 88 -6.83 6.85 10.21
CA ILE A 88 -8.20 6.42 10.48
C ILE A 88 -8.76 7.09 11.72
N VAL A 89 -10.10 7.21 11.77
CA VAL A 89 -10.85 7.42 12.99
C VAL A 89 -11.78 6.23 13.14
N ASP A 90 -11.59 5.43 14.19
CA ASP A 90 -12.51 4.35 14.54
C ASP A 90 -13.46 4.87 15.60
N HIS A 91 -14.77 4.92 15.28
CA HIS A 91 -15.82 5.42 16.17
C HIS A 91 -16.21 4.44 17.27
N ASP A 92 -15.80 3.18 17.14
CA ASP A 92 -15.96 2.12 18.14
C ASP A 92 -14.57 1.58 18.56
N GLY A 93 -13.73 2.49 19.04
CA GLY A 93 -12.37 2.18 19.48
C GLY A 93 -12.31 1.65 20.90
N PHE A 94 -11.27 2.05 21.65
CA PHE A 94 -11.07 1.58 23.02
C PHE A 94 -12.21 2.02 23.93
N ASP A 95 -12.78 1.08 24.69
CA ASP A 95 -13.92 1.28 25.59
C ASP A 95 -15.16 1.88 24.88
N GLY A 96 -15.34 1.58 23.58
CA GLY A 96 -16.43 2.10 22.77
C GLY A 96 -16.34 3.60 22.48
N LYS A 97 -15.17 4.20 22.58
CA LYS A 97 -14.91 5.61 22.32
C LYS A 97 -14.18 5.80 21.00
N PRO A 98 -14.43 6.92 20.27
CA PRO A 98 -13.68 7.22 19.07
C PRO A 98 -12.18 7.32 19.33
N VAL A 99 -11.38 6.76 18.43
CA VAL A 99 -9.92 6.85 18.46
C VAL A 99 -9.39 7.17 17.07
N SER A 100 -8.48 8.14 16.99
CA SER A 100 -7.70 8.43 15.77
C SER A 100 -6.38 7.71 15.80
N ILE A 101 -5.98 7.13 14.66
CA ILE A 101 -4.72 6.39 14.52
C ILE A 101 -4.06 6.80 13.21
N PHE A 102 -2.81 7.20 13.31
CA PHE A 102 -1.92 7.45 12.16
C PHE A 102 -0.75 6.44 12.18
N GLU A 103 0.07 6.42 11.15
CA GLU A 103 1.09 5.41 10.84
C GLU A 103 0.49 4.07 10.37
N THR A 104 0.81 3.67 9.14
CA THR A 104 0.22 2.46 8.54
C THR A 104 0.53 1.19 9.33
N GLY A 105 1.71 1.11 9.96
CA GLY A 105 2.07 -0.02 10.82
C GLY A 105 1.20 -0.08 12.07
N ALA A 106 0.96 1.06 12.72
CA ALA A 106 0.12 1.14 13.90
C ALA A 106 -1.35 0.83 13.55
N ILE A 107 -1.86 1.35 12.44
CA ILE A 107 -3.21 1.07 11.96
C ILE A 107 -3.38 -0.43 11.68
N LEU A 108 -2.42 -1.06 11.00
CA LEU A 108 -2.47 -2.50 10.68
C LEU A 108 -2.47 -3.36 11.95
N ILE A 109 -1.63 -3.03 12.93
CA ILE A 109 -1.60 -3.72 14.23
C ILE A 109 -2.94 -3.56 14.95
N TYR A 110 -3.46 -2.32 15.04
CA TYR A 110 -4.73 -2.03 15.67
C TYR A 110 -5.88 -2.83 15.07
N LEU A 111 -6.01 -2.82 13.74
CA LEU A 111 -7.07 -3.56 13.02
C LEU A 111 -6.95 -5.07 13.23
N ALA A 112 -5.72 -5.59 13.24
CA ALA A 112 -5.47 -7.01 13.50
C ALA A 112 -5.83 -7.39 14.93
N GLU A 113 -5.48 -6.57 15.92
CA GLU A 113 -5.80 -6.78 17.33
C GLU A 113 -7.30 -6.66 17.61
N LYS A 114 -7.95 -5.63 17.05
CA LYS A 114 -9.40 -5.43 17.15
C LYS A 114 -10.20 -6.64 16.63
N THR A 115 -9.72 -7.29 15.58
CA THR A 115 -10.46 -8.37 14.91
C THR A 115 -9.96 -9.77 15.27
N GLY A 116 -8.79 -9.89 15.88
CA GLY A 116 -8.13 -11.19 16.15
C GLY A 116 -7.68 -11.89 14.85
N LYS A 117 -7.50 -11.17 13.73
CA LYS A 117 -7.15 -11.72 12.41
C LYS A 117 -5.87 -11.09 11.87
N LEU A 118 -5.27 -11.72 10.86
CA LEU A 118 -4.09 -11.23 10.10
C LEU A 118 -2.79 -11.09 10.93
N MET A 119 -2.82 -11.39 12.22
CA MET A 119 -1.66 -11.49 13.10
C MET A 119 -2.02 -12.40 14.28
N PRO A 120 -1.11 -13.27 14.75
CA PRO A 120 -1.35 -14.06 15.96
C PRO A 120 -1.64 -13.16 17.16
N THR A 121 -2.67 -13.52 17.94
CA THR A 121 -3.06 -12.78 19.16
C THR A 121 -2.10 -13.05 20.31
N GLU A 122 -1.62 -14.29 20.39
CA GLU A 122 -0.71 -14.72 21.43
C GLU A 122 0.71 -14.19 21.20
N VAL A 123 1.37 -13.77 22.28
CA VAL A 123 2.79 -13.38 22.26
C VAL A 123 3.63 -14.63 22.07
N GLY A 124 4.37 -14.69 20.96
CA GLY A 124 5.16 -15.87 20.62
C GLY A 124 5.98 -15.70 19.33
N PRO A 125 6.67 -16.75 18.89
CA PRO A 125 7.56 -16.70 17.71
C PRO A 125 6.87 -16.25 16.43
N GLU A 126 5.61 -16.66 16.22
CA GLU A 126 4.85 -16.31 15.01
C GLU A 126 4.49 -14.83 15.00
N ARG A 127 3.94 -14.29 16.10
CA ARG A 127 3.65 -12.86 16.25
C ARG A 127 4.92 -12.02 16.10
N LYS A 128 6.02 -12.43 16.73
CA LYS A 128 7.32 -11.80 16.60
C LYS A 128 7.73 -11.71 15.13
N THR A 129 7.61 -12.81 14.37
CA THR A 129 7.99 -12.83 12.93
C THR A 129 7.13 -11.88 12.10
N VAL A 130 5.82 -11.82 12.33
CA VAL A 130 4.94 -10.84 11.66
C VAL A 130 5.39 -9.41 11.94
N LEU A 131 5.67 -9.09 13.21
CA LEU A 131 6.10 -7.74 13.61
C LEU A 131 7.48 -7.38 13.05
N GLU A 132 8.44 -8.31 12.99
CA GLU A 132 9.76 -8.06 12.37
C GLU A 132 9.61 -7.65 10.90
N TRP A 133 8.81 -8.39 10.12
CA TRP A 133 8.61 -8.08 8.71
C TRP A 133 7.74 -6.85 8.48
N LEU A 134 6.80 -6.58 9.37
CA LEU A 134 6.06 -5.31 9.37
C LEU A 134 7.03 -4.13 9.61
N MET A 135 7.87 -4.20 10.66
CA MET A 135 8.82 -3.14 10.97
C MET A 135 9.91 -3.01 9.90
N TRP A 136 10.35 -4.11 9.29
CA TRP A 136 11.26 -4.08 8.14
C TRP A 136 10.66 -3.30 6.97
N GLN A 137 9.36 -3.46 6.73
CA GLN A 137 8.67 -2.67 5.70
C GLN A 137 8.60 -1.19 6.09
N MET A 138 8.21 -0.87 7.34
CA MET A 138 8.05 0.51 7.79
C MET A 138 9.37 1.29 7.89
N GLY A 139 10.43 0.63 8.35
CA GLY A 139 11.73 1.27 8.57
C GLY A 139 12.70 1.19 7.38
N GLY A 140 12.43 0.32 6.41
CA GLY A 140 13.36 0.07 5.32
C GLY A 140 12.69 0.02 3.94
N PHE A 141 11.95 -1.04 3.66
CA PHE A 141 11.43 -1.32 2.31
C PHE A 141 10.59 -0.17 1.74
N GLY A 142 9.57 0.29 2.46
CA GLY A 142 8.71 1.40 2.03
C GLY A 142 9.49 2.72 1.86
N PRO A 143 10.20 3.20 2.88
CA PRO A 143 10.95 4.44 2.80
C PRO A 143 12.00 4.46 1.69
N MET A 144 12.77 3.38 1.53
CA MET A 144 13.80 3.31 0.49
C MET A 144 13.20 3.27 -0.91
N LEU A 145 12.12 2.50 -1.14
CA LEU A 145 11.40 2.52 -2.41
C LEU A 145 10.74 3.88 -2.69
N GLY A 146 10.34 4.60 -1.65
CA GLY A 146 9.88 5.99 -1.76
C GLY A 146 10.98 6.91 -2.30
N GLN A 147 12.22 6.77 -1.83
CA GLN A 147 13.36 7.51 -2.37
C GLN A 147 13.68 7.10 -3.81
N VAL A 148 13.59 5.80 -4.12
CA VAL A 148 13.76 5.32 -5.51
C VAL A 148 12.74 6.00 -6.44
N HIS A 149 11.45 6.01 -6.06
CA HIS A 149 10.42 6.70 -6.84
C HIS A 149 10.71 8.20 -6.98
N HIS A 150 11.20 8.84 -5.90
CA HIS A 150 11.52 10.26 -5.95
C HIS A 150 12.64 10.54 -6.97
N PHE A 151 13.79 9.89 -6.85
CA PHE A 151 14.95 10.19 -7.68
C PHE A 151 14.87 9.62 -9.10
N ASN A 152 14.14 8.53 -9.33
CA ASN A 152 13.96 7.95 -10.66
C ASN A 152 12.81 8.59 -11.45
N TYR A 153 11.80 9.18 -10.75
CA TYR A 153 10.56 9.56 -11.41
C TYR A 153 10.06 10.98 -11.09
N TYR A 154 10.21 11.44 -9.84
CA TYR A 154 9.63 12.71 -9.41
C TYR A 154 10.63 13.86 -9.38
N ALA A 155 11.91 13.63 -9.14
CA ALA A 155 12.92 14.69 -9.05
C ALA A 155 12.99 15.50 -10.35
N ILE A 156 13.00 16.82 -10.23
CA ILE A 156 13.12 17.75 -11.38
C ILE A 156 14.50 17.58 -12.00
N ASP A 157 15.55 17.58 -11.16
CA ASP A 157 16.92 17.40 -11.59
C ASP A 157 17.34 15.94 -11.35
N ARG A 158 17.96 15.35 -12.37
CA ARG A 158 18.52 14.01 -12.26
C ARG A 158 19.83 14.07 -11.47
N ILE A 159 19.89 13.30 -10.38
CA ILE A 159 21.07 13.14 -9.53
C ILE A 159 21.55 11.70 -9.66
N ASP A 160 22.49 11.45 -10.58
CA ASP A 160 22.91 10.08 -10.93
C ASP A 160 23.37 9.26 -9.72
N TYR A 161 24.12 9.86 -8.80
CA TYR A 161 24.53 9.20 -7.56
C TYR A 161 23.34 8.72 -6.71
N ALA A 162 22.30 9.55 -6.59
CA ALA A 162 21.10 9.18 -5.81
C ALA A 162 20.30 8.08 -6.53
N VAL A 163 20.16 8.19 -7.86
CA VAL A 163 19.51 7.17 -8.71
C VAL A 163 20.21 5.81 -8.54
N GLU A 164 21.54 5.76 -8.69
CA GLU A 164 22.32 4.53 -8.53
C GLU A 164 22.21 3.97 -7.11
N ARG A 165 22.45 4.81 -6.09
CA ARG A 165 22.42 4.40 -4.69
C ARG A 165 21.09 3.78 -4.30
N TYR A 166 19.97 4.46 -4.62
CA TYR A 166 18.65 3.99 -4.20
C TYR A 166 18.15 2.82 -5.06
N SER A 167 18.49 2.75 -6.35
CA SER A 167 18.19 1.59 -7.18
C SER A 167 18.93 0.33 -6.69
N ASN A 168 20.21 0.46 -6.30
CA ASN A 168 20.97 -0.63 -5.71
C ASN A 168 20.35 -1.09 -4.38
N GLU A 169 19.89 -0.15 -3.53
CA GLU A 169 19.23 -0.49 -2.29
C GLU A 169 17.87 -1.16 -2.52
N ALA A 170 17.08 -0.73 -3.53
CA ALA A 170 15.85 -1.42 -3.92
C ALA A 170 16.14 -2.88 -4.27
N ASN A 171 17.10 -3.13 -5.16
CA ASN A 171 17.46 -4.48 -5.58
C ASN A 171 17.95 -5.33 -4.40
N ARG A 172 18.75 -4.76 -3.49
CA ARG A 172 19.18 -5.44 -2.26
C ARG A 172 17.99 -5.86 -1.40
N LEU A 173 17.01 -4.97 -1.23
CA LEU A 173 15.80 -5.21 -0.43
C LEU A 173 14.89 -6.26 -1.08
N TYR A 174 14.73 -6.24 -2.40
CA TYR A 174 14.02 -7.30 -3.13
C TYR A 174 14.72 -8.66 -2.96
N GLY A 175 16.06 -8.70 -2.98
CA GLY A 175 16.82 -9.92 -2.68
C GLY A 175 16.63 -10.43 -1.25
N VAL A 176 16.47 -9.54 -0.27
CA VAL A 176 16.11 -9.93 1.12
C VAL A 176 14.72 -10.56 1.14
N LEU A 177 13.73 -9.94 0.48
CA LEU A 177 12.35 -10.44 0.43
C LEU A 177 12.29 -11.79 -0.31
N ASP A 178 13.03 -11.94 -1.40
CA ASP A 178 13.05 -13.18 -2.19
C ASP A 178 13.58 -14.37 -1.37
N ARG A 179 14.70 -14.18 -0.67
CA ARG A 179 15.25 -15.21 0.24
C ARG A 179 14.29 -15.55 1.37
N GLN A 180 13.57 -14.57 1.91
CA GLN A 180 12.58 -14.81 2.96
C GLN A 180 11.40 -15.66 2.48
N LEU A 181 10.98 -15.44 1.25
CA LEU A 181 9.87 -16.16 0.63
C LEU A 181 10.24 -17.55 0.12
N ALA A 182 11.52 -17.91 0.09
CA ALA A 182 11.98 -19.24 -0.33
C ALA A 182 11.31 -20.33 0.54
N GLY A 183 10.54 -21.21 -0.10
CA GLY A 183 9.81 -22.31 0.56
C GLY A 183 8.59 -21.86 1.39
N LYS A 184 8.15 -20.59 1.27
CA LYS A 184 7.00 -20.05 2.00
C LYS A 184 5.93 -19.49 1.06
N SER A 185 4.68 -19.60 1.46
CA SER A 185 3.57 -18.98 0.73
C SER A 185 3.47 -17.48 0.99
N PHE A 186 3.78 -17.03 2.22
CA PHE A 186 3.69 -15.65 2.68
C PHE A 186 4.90 -15.29 3.55
N VAL A 187 5.15 -13.99 3.71
CA VAL A 187 6.37 -13.45 4.30
C VAL A 187 6.62 -13.98 5.71
N ALA A 188 5.59 -14.08 6.53
CA ALA A 188 5.68 -14.62 7.89
C ALA A 188 5.23 -16.10 7.99
N GLY A 189 5.13 -16.81 6.85
CA GLY A 189 4.62 -18.17 6.75
C GLY A 189 3.13 -18.20 6.44
N ALA A 190 2.28 -17.69 7.31
CA ALA A 190 0.87 -17.44 7.07
C ALA A 190 0.63 -16.01 6.55
N TYR A 191 -0.47 -15.82 5.81
CA TYR A 191 -0.90 -14.49 5.35
C TYR A 191 -1.16 -13.56 6.52
N SER A 192 -0.60 -12.35 6.47
CA SER A 192 -0.59 -11.44 7.62
C SER A 192 -0.52 -9.96 7.20
N ILE A 193 -0.59 -9.08 8.18
CA ILE A 193 -0.37 -7.64 8.00
C ILE A 193 1.01 -7.31 7.40
N ALA A 194 1.99 -8.18 7.53
CA ALA A 194 3.30 -8.00 6.90
C ALA A 194 3.20 -8.08 5.36
N ASP A 195 2.44 -9.05 4.82
CA ASP A 195 2.19 -9.17 3.40
C ASP A 195 1.41 -7.98 2.87
N ILE A 196 0.38 -7.56 3.60
CA ILE A 196 -0.45 -6.38 3.27
C ILE A 196 0.40 -5.11 3.21
N ALA A 197 1.32 -4.95 4.14
CA ALA A 197 2.20 -3.78 4.21
C ALA A 197 3.20 -3.73 3.04
N ILE A 198 3.75 -4.87 2.65
CA ILE A 198 4.82 -4.98 1.63
C ILE A 198 4.23 -4.89 0.21
N PHE A 199 3.11 -5.57 -0.05
CA PHE A 199 2.59 -5.81 -1.39
C PHE A 199 2.36 -4.54 -2.23
N PRO A 200 1.70 -3.47 -1.75
CA PRO A 200 1.43 -2.28 -2.56
C PRO A 200 2.70 -1.62 -3.11
N TRP A 201 3.81 -1.72 -2.39
CA TRP A 201 5.09 -1.17 -2.80
C TRP A 201 5.77 -1.98 -3.92
N THR A 202 5.36 -3.23 -4.15
CA THR A 202 5.91 -4.06 -5.23
C THR A 202 5.23 -3.85 -6.59
N ARG A 203 4.35 -2.86 -6.73
CA ARG A 203 3.57 -2.68 -7.95
C ARG A 203 4.26 -1.87 -9.05
N SER A 204 5.16 -0.98 -8.70
CA SER A 204 5.80 -0.05 -9.63
C SER A 204 7.26 -0.44 -9.86
N LEU A 205 7.48 -1.65 -10.36
CA LEU A 205 8.81 -2.23 -10.59
C LEU A 205 9.65 -1.42 -11.57
N ASP A 206 9.00 -0.91 -12.62
CA ASP A 206 9.58 -0.02 -13.64
C ASP A 206 10.20 1.23 -13.02
N ARG A 207 9.49 1.89 -12.07
CA ARG A 207 9.99 3.06 -11.36
C ARG A 207 11.11 2.76 -10.39
N GLN A 208 11.26 1.48 -10.02
CA GLN A 208 12.22 1.00 -9.04
C GLN A 208 13.48 0.42 -9.66
N ASN A 209 13.56 0.32 -11.01
CA ASN A 209 14.62 -0.37 -11.74
C ASN A 209 14.80 -1.81 -11.23
N VAL A 210 13.69 -2.53 -11.07
CA VAL A 210 13.67 -3.91 -10.56
C VAL A 210 13.13 -4.85 -11.62
N GLU A 211 13.98 -5.82 -12.02
CA GLU A 211 13.58 -6.92 -12.89
C GLU A 211 13.02 -8.07 -12.05
N ILE A 212 11.72 -8.27 -12.12
CA ILE A 212 11.03 -9.22 -11.22
C ILE A 212 11.45 -10.67 -11.46
N ASP A 213 11.98 -10.98 -12.65
CA ASP A 213 12.44 -12.32 -13.00
C ASP A 213 13.72 -12.73 -12.24
N ASP A 214 14.46 -11.75 -11.71
CA ASP A 214 15.60 -11.97 -10.81
C ASP A 214 15.15 -12.39 -9.38
N TYR A 215 13.86 -12.28 -9.08
CA TYR A 215 13.27 -12.55 -7.76
C TYR A 215 12.10 -13.53 -7.86
N PRO A 216 12.34 -14.82 -8.19
CA PRO A 216 11.29 -15.79 -8.52
C PRO A 216 10.32 -16.07 -7.38
N HIS A 217 10.76 -16.01 -6.12
CA HIS A 217 9.89 -16.21 -4.96
C HIS A 217 8.99 -14.99 -4.72
N VAL A 218 9.50 -13.77 -4.90
CA VAL A 218 8.70 -12.54 -4.88
C VAL A 218 7.68 -12.54 -6.01
N LYS A 219 8.09 -12.93 -7.24
CA LYS A 219 7.19 -13.06 -8.40
C LYS A 219 6.01 -13.99 -8.09
N SER A 220 6.31 -15.18 -7.55
CA SER A 220 5.31 -16.18 -7.16
C SER A 220 4.40 -15.69 -6.03
N TRP A 221 4.96 -15.03 -5.00
CA TRP A 221 4.19 -14.45 -3.91
C TRP A 221 3.28 -13.32 -4.40
N ARG A 222 3.76 -12.42 -5.28
CA ARG A 222 2.93 -11.38 -5.88
C ARG A 222 1.72 -11.96 -6.62
N SER A 223 1.89 -13.06 -7.36
CA SER A 223 0.76 -13.75 -8.00
C SER A 223 -0.29 -14.17 -6.96
N ARG A 224 0.14 -14.83 -5.88
CA ARG A 224 -0.77 -15.23 -4.78
C ARG A 224 -1.49 -14.05 -4.13
N MET A 225 -0.82 -12.89 -4.02
CA MET A 225 -1.44 -11.67 -3.53
C MET A 225 -2.52 -11.16 -4.49
N PHE A 226 -2.26 -11.19 -5.81
CA PHE A 226 -3.24 -10.82 -6.83
C PHE A 226 -4.42 -11.78 -6.93
N ASP A 227 -4.27 -13.05 -6.53
CA ASP A 227 -5.36 -14.02 -6.52
C ASP A 227 -6.38 -13.78 -5.38
N ARG A 228 -6.09 -12.87 -4.45
CA ARG A 228 -6.97 -12.55 -3.32
C ARG A 228 -7.99 -11.46 -3.70
N PRO A 229 -9.31 -11.76 -3.65
CA PRO A 229 -10.34 -10.78 -4.03
C PRO A 229 -10.27 -9.48 -3.21
N ALA A 230 -10.04 -9.57 -1.90
CA ALA A 230 -9.93 -8.41 -1.02
C ALA A 230 -8.70 -7.53 -1.34
N VAL A 231 -7.57 -8.15 -1.72
CA VAL A 231 -6.40 -7.39 -2.20
C VAL A 231 -6.75 -6.64 -3.47
N LEU A 232 -7.42 -7.27 -4.42
CA LEU A 232 -7.85 -6.60 -5.65
C LEU A 232 -8.85 -5.48 -5.37
N ALA A 233 -9.82 -5.70 -4.47
CA ALA A 233 -10.78 -4.68 -4.06
C ALA A 233 -10.07 -3.47 -3.44
N GLY A 234 -9.23 -3.69 -2.43
CA GLY A 234 -8.48 -2.63 -1.76
C GLY A 234 -7.55 -1.86 -2.69
N MET A 235 -6.95 -2.52 -3.69
CA MET A 235 -6.11 -1.88 -4.69
C MET A 235 -6.88 -1.06 -5.74
N ARG A 236 -8.19 -1.23 -5.86
CA ARG A 236 -9.06 -0.44 -6.76
C ARG A 236 -9.62 0.81 -6.11
N VAL A 237 -9.65 0.87 -4.79
CA VAL A 237 -10.14 2.05 -4.05
C VAL A 237 -9.41 3.30 -4.52
N GLY A 238 -10.15 4.35 -4.84
CA GLY A 238 -9.62 5.62 -5.31
C GLY A 238 -8.93 5.57 -6.68
N ALA A 239 -9.26 4.58 -7.52
CA ALA A 239 -8.69 4.47 -8.87
C ALA A 239 -8.99 5.71 -9.72
N GLU A 240 -10.12 6.35 -9.51
CA GLU A 240 -10.57 7.60 -10.13
C GLU A 240 -9.70 8.80 -9.77
N PHE A 241 -8.98 8.74 -8.65
CA PHE A 241 -8.10 9.83 -8.19
C PHE A 241 -6.67 9.74 -8.75
N ARG A 242 -6.31 8.64 -9.42
CA ARG A 242 -4.92 8.37 -9.87
C ARG A 242 -4.46 9.27 -11.01
N GLU A 243 -5.37 9.74 -11.84
CA GLU A 243 -5.01 10.59 -12.98
C GLU A 243 -4.50 11.95 -12.54
N GLU A 244 -4.98 12.47 -11.42
CA GLU A 244 -4.59 13.77 -10.87
C GLU A 244 -3.15 13.83 -10.34
N LEU A 245 -2.54 12.68 -9.98
CA LEU A 245 -1.14 12.64 -9.52
C LEU A 245 -0.12 12.71 -10.68
N LYS A 246 -0.57 12.52 -11.93
CA LYS A 246 0.32 12.53 -13.10
C LYS A 246 0.60 13.93 -13.62
N ASP A 247 -0.31 14.88 -13.37
CA ASP A 247 -0.30 16.21 -13.98
C ASP A 247 -0.08 17.32 -12.93
N LEU A 248 0.71 17.02 -11.88
CA LEU A 248 1.05 18.01 -10.86
C LEU A 248 1.82 19.19 -11.49
N ASN A 249 1.29 20.40 -11.33
CA ASN A 249 2.05 21.60 -11.64
C ASN A 249 3.15 21.84 -10.60
N GLU A 250 4.05 22.80 -10.86
CA GLU A 250 5.21 23.09 -10.00
C GLU A 250 4.81 23.42 -8.54
N GLU A 251 3.72 24.15 -8.33
CA GLU A 251 3.23 24.49 -6.99
C GLU A 251 2.74 23.26 -6.23
N GLN A 252 1.95 22.41 -6.90
CA GLN A 252 1.47 21.15 -6.34
C GLN A 252 2.62 20.21 -6.03
N TRP A 253 3.62 20.15 -6.91
CA TRP A 253 4.85 19.38 -6.71
C TRP A 253 5.61 19.84 -5.46
N LYS A 254 5.82 21.15 -5.31
CA LYS A 254 6.45 21.73 -4.13
C LYS A 254 5.71 21.39 -2.83
N LYS A 255 4.37 21.50 -2.85
CA LYS A 255 3.53 21.10 -1.69
C LYS A 255 3.66 19.62 -1.34
N LEU A 256 3.67 18.74 -2.34
CA LEU A 256 3.77 17.30 -2.14
C LEU A 256 5.11 16.88 -1.52
N PHE A 257 6.21 17.49 -1.96
CA PHE A 257 7.56 17.12 -1.55
C PHE A 257 8.17 18.05 -0.49
N GLY A 258 7.41 19.03 0.02
CA GLY A 258 7.85 19.95 1.08
C GLY A 258 8.99 20.88 0.64
N MET A 259 9.02 21.25 -0.64
CA MET A 259 9.97 22.22 -1.20
C MET A 259 9.33 23.61 -1.16
N ASN A 260 10.01 24.59 -0.56
CA ASN A 260 9.58 25.99 -0.50
C ASN A 260 10.12 26.77 -1.70
#